data_04aabb025ee9b0b5cd68d43ce901265a
#
_entry.id   04aabb025ee9b0b5cd68d43ce901265a
#
_cell.length_a   1.000
_cell.length_b   1.000
_cell.length_c   1.000
_cell.angle_alpha   90.00
_cell.angle_beta   90.00
_cell.angle_gamma   90.00
#
_symmetry.space_group_name_H-M   'P 1'
#
loop_
_entity.id
_entity.type
_entity.pdbx_description
1 polymer ?
#
loop_
_entity_poly.entity_id
_entity_poly.type
_entity_poly.pdbx_seq_one_letter_code
_entity_poly.pdbx_strand_id
1 'polypeptide(L)'
;VRHKGFQQALLAPKSGIFLPNPEIKFLSMMKKNDHIATIIDYFGNELCTLIAPEDGMIFGLRALPNVTIGEWCCFFAIIEGEW
;
A
#
# COMPACT_ATOMS: atom_id res chain seq x y z
N VAL A 1 -23.53 -11.97 -10.86
CA VAL A 1 -22.46 -11.10 -10.39
C VAL A 1 -21.13 -11.79 -10.58
N ARG A 2 -20.19 -11.06 -11.07
CA ARG A 2 -18.87 -11.59 -11.35
C ARG A 2 -17.79 -10.76 -10.68
N HIS A 3 -16.86 -11.46 -10.08
CA HIS A 3 -15.72 -10.83 -9.47
C HIS A 3 -14.46 -11.16 -10.25
N LYS A 4 -13.65 -10.17 -10.48
CA LYS A 4 -12.40 -10.33 -11.17
C LYS A 4 -11.37 -9.40 -10.54
N GLY A 5 -10.24 -9.96 -10.11
CA GLY A 5 -9.25 -9.18 -9.40
C GLY A 5 -7.84 -9.60 -9.73
N PHE A 6 -6.92 -8.70 -9.49
CA PHE A 6 -5.49 -8.95 -9.60
C PHE A 6 -4.87 -8.72 -8.24
N GLN A 7 -3.90 -9.57 -7.92
CA GLN A 7 -3.08 -9.35 -6.75
C GLN A 7 -1.77 -8.73 -7.19
N GLN A 8 -1.33 -7.72 -6.49
CA GLN A 8 -0.01 -7.15 -6.75
C GLN A 8 0.61 -6.68 -5.44
N ALA A 9 1.94 -6.73 -5.41
CA ALA A 9 2.69 -6.19 -4.30
C ALA A 9 3.10 -4.77 -4.67
N LEU A 10 2.85 -3.81 -3.79
CA LEU A 10 3.34 -2.46 -3.97
C LEU A 10 4.73 -2.41 -3.36
N LEU A 11 5.71 -2.08 -4.18
CA LEU A 11 7.10 -2.10 -3.79
C LEU A 11 7.55 -0.72 -3.34
N ALA A 12 8.54 -0.69 -2.44
CA ALA A 12 9.07 0.56 -1.95
C ALA A 12 9.90 1.25 -3.03
N PRO A 13 9.54 2.48 -3.42
CA PRO A 13 10.35 3.23 -4.38
C PRO A 13 11.58 3.86 -3.75
N LYS A 14 11.65 3.91 -2.43
CA LYS A 14 12.76 4.47 -1.68
C LYS A 14 13.03 3.63 -0.46
N SER A 15 14.26 3.68 0.03
CA SER A 15 14.61 3.06 1.30
C SER A 15 14.39 4.06 2.43
N GLY A 16 13.90 3.58 3.56
CA GLY A 16 13.66 4.46 4.71
C GLY A 16 12.78 3.81 5.76
N ILE A 17 12.02 4.63 6.46
CA ILE A 17 11.12 4.17 7.49
C ILE A 17 9.69 4.16 6.93
N PHE A 18 9.03 3.03 7.05
CA PHE A 18 7.69 2.82 6.53
C PHE A 18 6.67 3.22 7.60
N LEU A 19 5.85 4.22 7.28
CA LEU A 19 4.80 4.68 8.18
C LEU A 19 3.44 4.41 7.52
N PRO A 20 2.75 3.34 7.91
CA PRO A 20 1.45 3.04 7.33
C PRO A 20 0.40 4.02 7.83
N ASN A 21 -0.60 4.27 7.01
CA ASN A 21 -1.75 5.07 7.41
C ASN A 21 -2.48 4.36 8.54
N PRO A 22 -2.60 4.97 9.72
CA PRO A 22 -3.20 4.28 10.88
C PRO A 22 -4.68 3.97 10.71
N GLU A 23 -5.34 4.57 9.73
CA GLU A 23 -6.74 4.30 9.46
C GLU A 23 -6.95 3.04 8.62
N ILE A 24 -5.88 2.49 8.05
CA ILE A 24 -5.98 1.29 7.22
C ILE A 24 -5.95 0.06 8.11
N LYS A 25 -6.91 -0.83 7.87
CA LYS A 25 -6.98 -2.11 8.57
C LYS A 25 -6.84 -3.22 7.56
N PHE A 26 -6.55 -4.42 8.03
CA PHE A 26 -6.50 -5.59 7.18
C PHE A 26 -7.84 -5.76 6.48
N LEU A 27 -7.79 -6.03 5.18
CA LEU A 27 -8.95 -6.15 4.30
C LEU A 27 -9.72 -4.84 4.11
N SER A 28 -9.05 -3.71 4.27
CA SER A 28 -9.66 -2.41 4.01
C SER A 28 -9.88 -2.20 2.52
N MET A 29 -11.07 -1.68 2.20
CA MET A 29 -11.34 -1.25 0.83
C MET A 29 -10.73 0.12 0.60
N MET A 30 -10.06 0.27 -0.52
CA MET A 30 -9.38 1.50 -0.89
C MET A 30 -9.91 2.00 -2.22
N LYS A 31 -9.94 3.29 -2.37
CA LYS A 31 -10.22 3.91 -3.66
C LYS A 31 -8.92 4.40 -4.27
N LYS A 32 -8.92 4.52 -5.58
CA LYS A 32 -7.76 5.03 -6.30
C LYS A 32 -7.28 6.33 -5.67
N ASN A 33 -5.97 6.43 -5.45
CA ASN A 33 -5.28 7.58 -4.86
C ASN A 33 -5.44 7.70 -3.34
N ASP A 34 -6.11 6.76 -2.68
CA ASP A 34 -6.16 6.78 -1.22
C ASP A 34 -4.77 6.56 -0.65
N HIS A 35 -4.46 7.26 0.44
CA HIS A 35 -3.16 7.18 1.08
C HIS A 35 -2.97 5.85 1.80
N ILE A 36 -1.94 5.11 1.42
CA ILE A 36 -1.62 3.83 2.04
C ILE A 36 -0.55 4.01 3.11
N ALA A 37 0.54 4.66 2.76
CA ALA A 37 1.69 4.79 3.66
C ALA A 37 2.61 5.89 3.19
N THR A 38 3.53 6.29 4.07
CA THR A 38 4.56 7.25 3.74
C THR A 38 5.91 6.64 4.10
N ILE A 39 6.92 6.89 3.29
CA ILE A 39 8.30 6.50 3.60
C ILE A 39 9.07 7.76 3.91
N ILE A 40 9.69 7.80 5.08
CA ILE A 40 10.47 8.95 5.54
C ILE A 40 11.92 8.54 5.74
N ASP A 41 12.81 9.53 5.81
CA ASP A 41 14.19 9.29 6.20
C ASP A 41 14.31 9.33 7.73
N TYR A 42 15.55 9.14 8.22
CA TYR A 42 15.78 9.11 9.66
C TYR A 42 15.66 10.47 10.32
N PHE A 43 15.56 11.53 9.55
CA PHE A 43 15.36 12.88 10.05
C PHE A 43 13.89 13.31 10.03
N GLY A 44 13.01 12.44 9.56
CA GLY A 44 11.59 12.72 9.51
C GLY A 44 11.13 13.38 8.21
N ASN A 45 12.00 13.49 7.22
CA ASN A 45 11.62 14.07 5.92
C ASN A 45 10.90 13.03 5.08
N GLU A 46 9.78 13.42 4.49
CA GLU A 46 9.03 12.54 3.63
C GLU A 46 9.78 12.31 2.32
N LEU A 47 10.04 11.04 2.01
CA LEU A 47 10.71 10.65 0.77
C LEU A 47 9.72 10.33 -0.32
N CYS A 48 8.63 9.66 0.03
CA CYS A 48 7.58 9.34 -0.93
C CYS A 48 6.32 8.93 -0.20
N THR A 49 5.21 8.99 -0.91
CA THR A 49 3.91 8.57 -0.39
C THR A 49 3.40 7.44 -1.28
N LEU A 50 2.92 6.38 -0.66
CA LEU A 50 2.31 5.27 -1.37
C LEU A 50 0.80 5.47 -1.41
N ILE A 51 0.23 5.38 -2.59
CA ILE A 51 -1.21 5.53 -2.78
C ILE A 51 -1.76 4.31 -3.50
N ALA A 52 -3.05 4.11 -3.38
CA ALA A 52 -3.72 3.01 -4.06
C ALA A 52 -3.71 3.25 -5.57
N PRO A 53 -3.21 2.29 -6.36
CA PRO A 53 -3.14 2.47 -7.81
C PRO A 53 -4.51 2.39 -8.49
N GLU A 54 -5.44 1.68 -7.87
CA GLU A 54 -6.80 1.50 -8.38
C GLU A 54 -7.72 1.22 -7.20
N ASP A 55 -9.03 1.17 -7.47
CA ASP A 55 -9.97 0.73 -6.45
C ASP A 55 -9.70 -0.74 -6.14
N GLY A 56 -9.66 -1.08 -4.87
CA GLY A 56 -9.35 -2.43 -4.49
C GLY A 56 -9.30 -2.61 -2.99
N MET A 57 -8.62 -3.66 -2.56
CA MET A 57 -8.56 -4.02 -1.16
C MET A 57 -7.14 -4.36 -0.74
N ILE A 58 -6.76 -3.89 0.43
CA ILE A 58 -5.48 -4.26 1.03
C ILE A 58 -5.67 -5.53 1.84
N PHE A 59 -4.88 -6.57 1.52
CA PHE A 59 -4.95 -7.81 2.26
C PHE A 59 -3.62 -8.18 2.92
N GLY A 60 -2.63 -7.32 2.85
CA GLY A 60 -1.38 -7.48 3.56
C GLY A 60 -0.67 -6.14 3.66
N LEU A 61 -0.14 -5.84 4.82
CA LEU A 61 0.56 -4.58 5.06
C LEU A 61 1.84 -4.90 5.82
N ARG A 62 2.93 -4.23 5.43
CA ARG A 62 4.22 -4.49 6.05
C ARG A 62 4.19 -4.07 7.52
N ALA A 63 4.65 -4.96 8.38
CA ALA A 63 4.67 -4.69 9.83
C ALA A 63 6.01 -4.12 10.30
N LEU A 64 7.09 -4.34 9.55
CA LEU A 64 8.41 -3.88 9.93
C LEU A 64 8.59 -2.41 9.54
N PRO A 65 9.17 -1.59 10.42
CA PRO A 65 9.31 -0.16 10.13
C PRO A 65 10.37 0.15 9.09
N ASN A 66 11.43 -0.64 8.98
CA ASN A 66 12.48 -0.38 8.00
C ASN A 66 12.12 -1.01 6.67
N VAL A 67 12.35 -0.28 5.59
CA VAL A 67 12.09 -0.78 4.25
C VAL A 67 13.25 -0.40 3.35
N THR A 68 13.63 -1.33 2.47
CA THR A 68 14.66 -1.11 1.46
C THR A 68 14.00 -0.99 0.10
N ILE A 69 14.54 -0.15 -0.75
CA ILE A 69 14.02 0.03 -2.10
C ILE A 69 13.86 -1.34 -2.77
N GLY A 70 12.70 -1.57 -3.37
CA GLY A 70 12.38 -2.83 -4.02
C GLY A 70 11.69 -3.86 -3.12
N GLU A 71 11.69 -3.65 -1.80
CA GLU A 71 10.96 -4.55 -0.90
C GLU A 71 9.46 -4.27 -0.96
N TRP A 72 8.66 -5.30 -0.68
CA TRP A 72 7.21 -5.11 -0.70
C TRP A 72 6.76 -4.28 0.50
N CYS A 73 5.76 -3.43 0.28
CA CYS A 73 5.16 -2.61 1.33
C CYS A 73 3.78 -3.10 1.69
N CYS A 74 2.98 -3.47 0.70
CA CYS A 74 1.67 -4.03 0.96
C CYS A 74 1.26 -4.92 -0.21
N PHE A 75 0.31 -5.80 0.06
CA PHE A 75 -0.33 -6.59 -0.98
C PHE A 75 -1.71 -6.01 -1.23
N PHE A 76 -1.99 -5.77 -2.48
CA PHE A 76 -3.18 -5.07 -2.92
C PHE A 76 -3.90 -5.90 -3.96
N ALA A 77 -5.20 -6.06 -3.79
CA ALA A 77 -6.04 -6.77 -4.76
C ALA A 77 -6.88 -5.75 -5.51
N ILE A 78 -6.67 -5.65 -6.81
CA ILE A 78 -7.47 -4.77 -7.66
C ILE A 78 -8.75 -5.51 -8.00
N ILE A 79 -9.87 -4.87 -7.76
CA ILE A 79 -11.18 -5.47 -8.00
C ILE A 79 -11.80 -4.84 -9.21
N GLU A 80 -12.14 -5.67 -10.19
CA GLU A 80 -12.75 -5.22 -11.43
C GLU A 80 -14.07 -5.93 -11.65
N GLY A 81 -14.97 -5.28 -12.39
CA GLY A 81 -16.23 -5.87 -12.74
C GLY A 81 -17.26 -5.69 -11.67
N GLU A 82 -18.35 -6.41 -11.80
CA GLU A 82 -19.48 -6.33 -10.90
C GLU A 82 -19.55 -7.55 -10.00
N TRP A 83 -20.10 -7.34 -8.87
CA TRP A 83 -20.34 -8.39 -7.91
C TRP A 83 -21.80 -8.78 -7.89
#